data_57ea6b41955117a5f3bd6ac5c2b989cf
#
_entry.id   57ea6b41955117a5f3bd6ac5c2b989cf
#
_cell.length_a   1.000
_cell.length_b   1.000
_cell.length_c   1.000
_cell.angle_alpha   90.00
_cell.angle_beta   90.00
_cell.angle_gamma   90.00
#
_symmetry.space_group_name_H-M   'P 1'
#
loop_
_entity.id
_entity.type
_entity.pdbx_description
1 polymer ?
#
loop_
_entity_poly.entity_id
_entity_poly.type
_entity_poly.pdbx_seq_one_letter_code
_entity_poly.pdbx_strand_id
1 'polypeptide(L)'
;MSLNQTIIKIKSKALENNYLNDPVEREILVFSPDKIVDNAPLLIELAGLNGTPKLNNRFSQVLNKLYKKDLLKNAIIINPNFSTKYHVNQYINSPAAGNYEDFIINEIIPYMSELYHTKNVGLFGKSSGGFGAYTLAVNHPDIISGFADHFGDSCFEYVYIPDIPVTYKELYNKNINDYLIEKSKKDDLTDNEIRALNIIGMSAFYSYNENSELKFDLPFERDTGSFKPDIWNKWIKYDPAKNVVNYINNLKKLKAIYLDVGIEDEYSLFIGMGTLHKKMEKNGIEHKYEEFKGGHFYNTTRYEESIPFLIEKLSE
;
A
#
# COMPACT_ATOMS: atom_id res chain seq x y z
N MET A 1 18.13 12.77 -22.21
CA MET A 1 16.91 11.99 -22.42
C MET A 1 16.14 11.96 -21.12
N SER A 2 14.85 12.09 -21.13
CA SER A 2 13.95 11.98 -19.97
C SER A 2 13.06 10.76 -20.16
N LEU A 3 12.68 10.14 -19.06
CA LEU A 3 11.71 9.05 -19.05
C LEU A 3 10.36 9.57 -19.58
N ASN A 4 9.71 8.84 -20.47
CA ASN A 4 8.39 9.21 -20.95
C ASN A 4 7.37 9.11 -19.82
N GLN A 5 6.49 10.11 -19.72
CA GLN A 5 5.43 10.17 -18.74
C GLN A 5 4.10 10.38 -19.46
N THR A 6 3.18 9.44 -19.31
CA THR A 6 1.84 9.52 -19.87
C THR A 6 0.79 9.20 -18.80
N ILE A 7 -0.41 9.75 -18.94
CA ILE A 7 -1.54 9.40 -18.10
C ILE A 7 -2.54 8.64 -18.96
N ILE A 8 -2.90 7.47 -18.52
CA ILE A 8 -4.00 6.69 -19.09
C ILE A 8 -5.15 6.60 -18.08
N LYS A 9 -6.35 6.33 -18.57
CA LYS A 9 -7.53 6.17 -17.73
C LYS A 9 -8.09 4.77 -17.91
N ILE A 10 -8.49 4.17 -16.81
CA ILE A 10 -9.17 2.89 -16.78
C ILE A 10 -10.49 3.03 -16.02
N LYS A 11 -11.57 2.48 -16.59
CA LYS A 11 -12.85 2.40 -15.88
C LYS A 11 -12.95 1.03 -15.22
N SER A 12 -12.90 1.02 -13.89
CA SER A 12 -12.92 -0.21 -13.11
C SER A 12 -14.35 -0.74 -12.91
N LYS A 13 -14.53 -2.02 -13.18
CA LYS A 13 -15.73 -2.78 -12.80
C LYS A 13 -15.68 -3.20 -11.32
N ALA A 14 -14.50 -3.54 -10.82
CA ALA A 14 -14.30 -3.94 -9.43
C ALA A 14 -14.67 -2.82 -8.44
N LEU A 15 -14.55 -1.55 -8.86
CA LEU A 15 -14.91 -0.39 -8.06
C LEU A 15 -16.35 0.12 -8.33
N GLU A 16 -17.13 -0.52 -9.20
CA GLU A 16 -18.53 -0.15 -9.39
C GLU A 16 -19.33 -0.36 -8.11
N ASN A 17 -20.26 0.56 -7.84
CA ASN A 17 -21.14 0.53 -6.66
C ASN A 17 -20.40 0.47 -5.31
N ASN A 18 -19.16 0.97 -5.23
CA ASN A 18 -18.45 1.05 -3.95
C ASN A 18 -19.20 1.96 -2.96
N TYR A 19 -19.19 1.58 -1.68
CA TYR A 19 -19.94 2.25 -0.61
C TYR A 19 -19.60 3.75 -0.49
N LEU A 20 -18.35 4.12 -0.77
CA LEU A 20 -17.87 5.50 -0.67
C LEU A 20 -18.33 6.39 -1.81
N ASN A 21 -18.90 5.83 -2.89
CA ASN A 21 -19.11 6.55 -4.14
C ASN A 21 -17.82 7.25 -4.63
N ASP A 22 -16.69 6.55 -4.49
CA ASP A 22 -15.43 6.97 -5.09
C ASP A 22 -15.47 6.77 -6.62
N PRO A 23 -14.77 7.60 -7.40
CA PRO A 23 -14.78 7.48 -8.85
C PRO A 23 -14.36 6.10 -9.32
N VAL A 24 -15.09 5.52 -10.27
CA VAL A 24 -14.75 4.25 -10.92
C VAL A 24 -13.72 4.44 -12.04
N GLU A 25 -13.65 5.64 -12.65
CA GLU A 25 -12.59 6.02 -13.58
C GLU A 25 -11.35 6.42 -12.79
N ARG A 26 -10.25 5.73 -13.06
CA ARG A 26 -8.98 5.92 -12.35
C ARG A 26 -7.87 6.29 -13.33
N GLU A 27 -7.07 7.25 -12.95
CA GLU A 27 -5.88 7.63 -13.69
C GLU A 27 -4.70 6.72 -13.30
N ILE A 28 -3.89 6.37 -14.29
CA ILE A 28 -2.64 5.64 -14.12
C ILE A 28 -1.54 6.48 -14.76
N LEU A 29 -0.61 6.96 -13.95
CA LEU A 29 0.59 7.62 -14.45
C LEU A 29 1.60 6.52 -14.84
N VAL A 30 2.01 6.55 -16.08
CA VAL A 30 2.91 5.55 -16.67
C VAL A 30 4.25 6.18 -16.96
N PHE A 31 5.30 5.52 -16.55
CA PHE A 31 6.70 5.82 -16.86
C PHE A 31 7.26 4.71 -17.74
N SER A 32 7.71 5.06 -18.93
CA SER A 32 8.27 4.09 -19.89
C SER A 32 9.56 4.61 -20.52
N PRO A 33 10.47 3.71 -20.91
CA PRO A 33 11.63 4.09 -21.72
C PRO A 33 11.19 4.52 -23.13
N ASP A 34 12.07 5.19 -23.86
CA ASP A 34 11.81 5.59 -25.25
C ASP A 34 11.55 4.38 -26.17
N LYS A 35 12.19 3.26 -25.87
CA LYS A 35 12.00 2.00 -26.62
C LYS A 35 11.51 0.93 -25.64
N ILE A 36 10.28 0.49 -25.87
CA ILE A 36 9.67 -0.61 -25.12
C ILE A 36 10.20 -1.94 -25.69
N VAL A 37 10.51 -2.87 -24.81
CA VAL A 37 11.01 -4.21 -25.16
C VAL A 37 10.05 -5.25 -24.59
N ASP A 38 9.73 -6.25 -25.38
CA ASP A 38 8.87 -7.35 -24.93
C ASP A 38 9.43 -8.05 -23.69
N ASN A 39 8.53 -8.50 -22.84
CA ASN A 39 8.83 -9.15 -21.55
C ASN A 39 9.53 -8.25 -20.54
N ALA A 40 9.49 -6.93 -20.69
CA ALA A 40 9.94 -6.00 -19.66
C ALA A 40 9.17 -6.22 -18.32
N PRO A 41 9.79 -6.03 -17.16
CA PRO A 41 9.06 -6.09 -15.91
C PRO A 41 8.09 -4.92 -15.79
N LEU A 42 6.90 -5.19 -15.24
CA LEU A 42 5.92 -4.19 -14.82
C LEU A 42 6.06 -3.95 -13.32
N LEU A 43 6.37 -2.73 -12.94
CA LEU A 43 6.41 -2.33 -11.53
C LEU A 43 5.24 -1.40 -11.21
N ILE A 44 4.52 -1.71 -10.13
CA ILE A 44 3.33 -0.96 -9.70
C ILE A 44 3.60 -0.32 -8.35
N GLU A 45 3.56 1.00 -8.28
CA GLU A 45 3.62 1.72 -7.02
C GLU A 45 2.27 1.71 -6.32
N LEU A 46 2.26 1.26 -5.09
CA LEU A 46 1.12 1.33 -4.17
C LEU A 46 1.36 2.50 -3.21
N ALA A 47 0.55 3.54 -3.34
CA ALA A 47 0.73 4.76 -2.57
C ALA A 47 0.39 4.55 -1.08
N GLY A 48 1.07 5.25 -0.19
CA GLY A 48 0.66 5.39 1.21
C GLY A 48 -0.49 6.37 1.38
N LEU A 49 -0.73 6.79 2.63
CA LEU A 49 -1.76 7.77 2.99
C LEU A 49 -1.70 9.01 2.07
N ASN A 50 -2.87 9.49 1.60
CA ASN A 50 -3.03 10.64 0.72
C ASN A 50 -2.25 10.57 -0.62
N GLY A 51 -1.71 9.41 -0.95
CA GLY A 51 -0.96 9.25 -2.18
C GLY A 51 -1.85 9.29 -3.42
N THR A 52 -1.57 10.25 -4.30
CA THR A 52 -2.21 10.36 -5.62
C THR A 52 -1.15 10.52 -6.71
N PRO A 53 -1.37 9.98 -7.91
CA PRO A 53 -0.44 10.17 -9.02
C PRO A 53 -0.34 11.66 -9.37
N LYS A 54 0.87 12.18 -9.42
CA LYS A 54 1.15 13.57 -9.82
C LYS A 54 2.37 13.62 -10.71
N LEU A 55 2.26 14.29 -11.85
CA LEU A 55 3.39 14.58 -12.73
C LEU A 55 4.44 15.44 -11.99
N ASN A 56 5.71 15.20 -12.30
CA ASN A 56 6.84 16.00 -11.80
C ASN A 56 6.98 16.08 -10.26
N ASN A 57 6.42 15.12 -9.53
CA ASN A 57 6.57 15.00 -8.09
C ASN A 57 7.94 14.38 -7.70
N ARG A 58 8.18 14.15 -6.41
CA ARG A 58 9.40 13.50 -5.92
C ARG A 58 9.61 12.09 -6.49
N PHE A 59 8.55 11.34 -6.70
CA PHE A 59 8.62 10.02 -7.32
C PHE A 59 9.14 10.10 -8.76
N SER A 60 8.58 11.00 -9.57
CA SER A 60 9.07 11.28 -10.93
C SER A 60 10.55 11.70 -10.95
N GLN A 61 10.99 12.48 -9.96
CA GLN A 61 12.39 12.90 -9.85
C GLN A 61 13.32 11.71 -9.56
N VAL A 62 12.91 10.80 -8.67
CA VAL A 62 13.65 9.56 -8.38
C VAL A 62 13.77 8.70 -9.64
N LEU A 63 12.66 8.47 -10.35
CA LEU A 63 12.67 7.68 -11.58
C LEU A 63 13.54 8.31 -12.68
N ASN A 64 13.48 9.62 -12.87
CA ASN A 64 14.36 10.31 -13.82
C ASN A 64 15.86 10.20 -13.45
N LYS A 65 16.19 10.22 -12.15
CA LYS A 65 17.56 9.99 -11.66
C LYS A 65 18.03 8.57 -11.97
N LEU A 66 17.20 7.57 -11.70
CA LEU A 66 17.49 6.15 -12.00
C LEU A 66 17.62 5.93 -13.51
N TYR A 67 16.74 6.52 -14.32
CA TYR A 67 16.81 6.44 -15.78
C TYR A 67 18.13 6.98 -16.35
N LYS A 68 18.57 8.16 -15.85
CA LYS A 68 19.86 8.76 -16.24
C LYS A 68 21.07 7.90 -15.90
N LYS A 69 20.94 7.01 -14.90
CA LYS A 69 21.97 6.05 -14.48
C LYS A 69 21.84 4.68 -15.15
N ASP A 70 20.90 4.54 -16.10
CA ASP A 70 20.57 3.26 -16.77
C ASP A 70 20.12 2.14 -15.82
N LEU A 71 19.54 2.51 -14.67
CA LEU A 71 19.10 1.56 -13.65
C LEU A 71 17.63 1.10 -13.82
N LEU A 72 16.86 1.79 -14.67
CA LEU A 72 15.49 1.35 -14.98
C LEU A 72 15.44 0.35 -16.14
N LYS A 73 16.53 0.24 -16.92
CA LYS A 73 16.57 -0.62 -18.12
C LYS A 73 15.31 -0.41 -18.97
N ASN A 74 14.55 -1.48 -19.19
CA ASN A 74 13.33 -1.47 -19.99
C ASN A 74 12.04 -1.57 -19.17
N ALA A 75 12.10 -1.43 -17.84
CA ALA A 75 10.94 -1.59 -16.97
C ALA A 75 9.83 -0.57 -17.29
N ILE A 76 8.60 -1.02 -17.25
CA ILE A 76 7.41 -0.17 -17.22
C ILE A 76 7.04 0.05 -15.76
N ILE A 77 6.95 1.31 -15.34
CA ILE A 77 6.63 1.65 -13.95
C ILE A 77 5.33 2.44 -13.96
N ILE A 78 4.37 2.05 -13.13
CA ILE A 78 3.09 2.72 -13.06
C ILE A 78 2.77 3.16 -11.64
N ASN A 79 2.06 4.29 -11.55
CA ASN A 79 1.51 4.83 -10.32
C ASN A 79 0.01 5.08 -10.51
N PRO A 80 -0.85 4.08 -10.23
CA PRO A 80 -2.29 4.21 -10.35
C PRO A 80 -2.90 5.04 -9.22
N ASN A 81 -4.03 5.68 -9.48
CA ASN A 81 -4.78 6.39 -8.46
C ASN A 81 -5.65 5.43 -7.62
N PHE A 82 -5.19 5.15 -6.42
CA PHE A 82 -5.88 4.32 -5.43
C PHE A 82 -6.52 5.13 -4.30
N SER A 83 -6.65 6.45 -4.46
CA SER A 83 -7.23 7.31 -3.41
C SER A 83 -8.67 6.92 -3.06
N THR A 84 -9.00 7.03 -1.78
CA THR A 84 -10.34 6.84 -1.24
C THR A 84 -10.77 8.07 -0.43
N LYS A 85 -12.05 8.20 -0.14
CA LYS A 85 -12.55 9.23 0.80
C LYS A 85 -12.07 9.04 2.24
N TYR A 86 -11.53 7.87 2.58
CA TYR A 86 -10.85 7.64 3.86
C TYR A 86 -9.40 8.17 3.87
N HIS A 87 -8.87 8.67 2.74
CA HIS A 87 -7.47 9.09 2.57
C HIS A 87 -6.45 7.95 2.66
N VAL A 88 -6.89 6.71 2.88
CA VAL A 88 -6.05 5.53 2.99
C VAL A 88 -6.60 4.38 2.15
N ASN A 89 -5.72 3.48 1.71
CA ASN A 89 -6.08 2.23 1.04
C ASN A 89 -5.20 1.10 1.56
N GLN A 90 -5.80 -0.05 1.85
CA GLN A 90 -5.09 -1.25 2.29
C GLN A 90 -4.98 -2.32 1.19
N TYR A 91 -5.41 -1.99 -0.02
CA TYR A 91 -5.21 -2.84 -1.20
C TYR A 91 -5.84 -4.23 -1.12
N ILE A 92 -6.79 -4.42 -0.21
CA ILE A 92 -7.63 -5.61 -0.08
C ILE A 92 -9.06 -5.28 -0.50
N ASN A 93 -9.85 -6.31 -0.79
CA ASN A 93 -11.28 -6.14 -1.05
C ASN A 93 -12.04 -5.85 0.23
N SER A 94 -12.87 -4.81 0.22
CA SER A 94 -13.80 -4.50 1.31
C SER A 94 -15.09 -3.89 0.79
N PRO A 95 -16.26 -4.46 1.17
CA PRO A 95 -17.54 -3.84 0.80
C PRO A 95 -17.75 -2.44 1.39
N ALA A 96 -17.02 -2.05 2.45
CA ALA A 96 -17.07 -0.72 3.04
C ALA A 96 -16.15 0.32 2.34
N ALA A 97 -15.25 -0.13 1.46
CA ALA A 97 -14.31 0.74 0.77
C ALA A 97 -14.35 0.56 -0.75
N GLY A 98 -14.15 -0.68 -1.21
CA GLY A 98 -14.09 -1.06 -2.62
C GLY A 98 -13.23 -2.30 -2.81
N ASN A 99 -13.35 -2.95 -3.97
CA ASN A 99 -12.63 -4.19 -4.28
C ASN A 99 -11.27 -3.85 -4.92
N TYR A 100 -10.35 -3.29 -4.13
CA TYR A 100 -9.05 -2.80 -4.64
C TYR A 100 -8.08 -3.93 -5.00
N GLU A 101 -8.13 -5.09 -4.32
CA GLU A 101 -7.40 -6.29 -4.70
C GLU A 101 -7.81 -6.75 -6.11
N ASP A 102 -9.12 -6.88 -6.36
CA ASP A 102 -9.65 -7.26 -7.68
C ASP A 102 -9.30 -6.21 -8.75
N PHE A 103 -9.37 -4.93 -8.43
CA PHE A 103 -8.98 -3.86 -9.35
C PHE A 103 -7.53 -4.00 -9.81
N ILE A 104 -6.62 -4.32 -8.89
CA ILE A 104 -5.19 -4.49 -9.22
C ILE A 104 -4.96 -5.79 -9.99
N ILE A 105 -5.45 -6.91 -9.45
CA ILE A 105 -5.14 -8.25 -9.95
C ILE A 105 -5.87 -8.57 -11.25
N ASN A 106 -7.15 -8.21 -11.34
CA ASN A 106 -8.02 -8.63 -12.44
C ASN A 106 -8.19 -7.56 -13.53
N GLU A 107 -7.80 -6.29 -13.28
CA GLU A 107 -7.99 -5.21 -14.24
C GLU A 107 -6.69 -4.49 -14.58
N ILE A 108 -5.96 -3.90 -13.61
CA ILE A 108 -4.74 -3.12 -13.89
C ILE A 108 -3.65 -4.02 -14.48
N ILE A 109 -3.31 -5.11 -13.80
CA ILE A 109 -2.21 -5.99 -14.23
C ILE A 109 -2.46 -6.56 -15.63
N PRO A 110 -3.61 -7.19 -15.95
CA PRO A 110 -3.87 -7.71 -17.28
C PRO A 110 -3.83 -6.61 -18.34
N TYR A 111 -4.49 -5.47 -18.11
CA TYR A 111 -4.55 -4.36 -19.04
C TYR A 111 -3.15 -3.80 -19.36
N MET A 112 -2.33 -3.56 -18.34
CA MET A 112 -0.99 -3.02 -18.51
C MET A 112 -0.04 -4.03 -19.14
N SER A 113 -0.18 -5.31 -18.78
CA SER A 113 0.64 -6.38 -19.35
C SER A 113 0.36 -6.60 -20.83
N GLU A 114 -0.90 -6.50 -21.24
CA GLU A 114 -1.28 -6.56 -22.66
C GLU A 114 -0.77 -5.33 -23.42
N LEU A 115 -0.98 -4.12 -22.87
CA LEU A 115 -0.62 -2.86 -23.53
C LEU A 115 0.89 -2.71 -23.75
N TYR A 116 1.71 -3.19 -22.81
CA TYR A 116 3.17 -3.02 -22.83
C TYR A 116 3.95 -4.33 -23.02
N HIS A 117 3.26 -5.45 -23.28
CA HIS A 117 3.86 -6.78 -23.44
C HIS A 117 4.80 -7.16 -22.28
N THR A 118 4.39 -6.82 -21.04
CA THR A 118 5.17 -7.12 -19.85
C THR A 118 4.94 -8.55 -19.34
N LYS A 119 5.91 -9.12 -18.60
CA LYS A 119 5.83 -10.52 -18.15
C LYS A 119 5.83 -10.67 -16.63
N ASN A 120 6.83 -10.15 -15.95
CA ASN A 120 6.99 -10.27 -14.51
C ASN A 120 6.44 -9.01 -13.84
N VAL A 121 5.64 -9.18 -12.78
CA VAL A 121 5.02 -8.07 -12.06
C VAL A 121 5.67 -7.91 -10.70
N GLY A 122 6.13 -6.70 -10.39
CA GLY A 122 6.61 -6.30 -9.09
C GLY A 122 5.72 -5.23 -8.46
N LEU A 123 5.46 -5.34 -7.17
CA LEU A 123 4.76 -4.34 -6.41
C LEU A 123 5.74 -3.61 -5.48
N PHE A 124 5.54 -2.33 -5.25
CA PHE A 124 6.31 -1.62 -4.25
C PHE A 124 5.51 -0.47 -3.66
N GLY A 125 5.78 -0.15 -2.41
CA GLY A 125 5.08 0.93 -1.75
C GLY A 125 5.62 1.23 -0.36
N LYS A 126 5.07 2.28 0.25
CA LYS A 126 5.43 2.75 1.58
C LYS A 126 4.23 2.70 2.51
N SER A 127 4.46 2.38 3.81
CA SER A 127 3.37 2.38 4.79
C SER A 127 2.23 1.45 4.34
N SER A 128 1.00 1.91 4.27
CA SER A 128 -0.12 1.15 3.68
C SER A 128 0.18 0.55 2.31
N GLY A 129 1.00 1.23 1.48
CA GLY A 129 1.43 0.70 0.18
C GLY A 129 2.44 -0.45 0.31
N GLY A 130 3.31 -0.41 1.31
CA GLY A 130 4.20 -1.53 1.66
C GLY A 130 3.42 -2.75 2.13
N PHE A 131 2.48 -2.54 3.06
CA PHE A 131 1.51 -3.56 3.48
C PHE A 131 0.75 -4.16 2.28
N GLY A 132 0.26 -3.32 1.37
CA GLY A 132 -0.43 -3.76 0.16
C GLY A 132 0.46 -4.60 -0.74
N ALA A 133 1.73 -4.20 -0.93
CA ALA A 133 2.69 -4.93 -1.74
C ALA A 133 2.97 -6.33 -1.17
N TYR A 134 3.18 -6.44 0.15
CA TYR A 134 3.29 -7.72 0.84
C TYR A 134 2.02 -8.55 0.68
N THR A 135 0.86 -7.99 1.05
CA THR A 135 -0.42 -8.72 1.10
C THR A 135 -0.83 -9.27 -0.25
N LEU A 136 -0.74 -8.46 -1.31
CA LEU A 136 -1.06 -8.91 -2.67
C LEU A 136 -0.07 -9.97 -3.16
N ALA A 137 1.22 -9.82 -2.86
CA ALA A 137 2.23 -10.80 -3.29
C ALA A 137 2.04 -12.16 -2.61
N VAL A 138 1.70 -12.19 -1.33
CA VAL A 138 1.47 -13.47 -0.64
C VAL A 138 0.14 -14.12 -1.01
N ASN A 139 -0.87 -13.34 -1.40
CA ASN A 139 -2.17 -13.84 -1.85
C ASN A 139 -2.12 -14.33 -3.31
N HIS A 140 -1.32 -13.68 -4.16
CA HIS A 140 -1.26 -13.92 -5.62
C HIS A 140 0.16 -14.23 -6.13
N PRO A 141 0.88 -15.23 -5.56
CA PRO A 141 2.28 -15.51 -5.90
C PRO A 141 2.47 -16.07 -7.32
N ASP A 142 1.38 -16.44 -8.00
CA ASP A 142 1.42 -16.91 -9.39
C ASP A 142 1.25 -15.75 -10.41
N ILE A 143 0.86 -14.55 -9.93
CA ILE A 143 0.69 -13.32 -10.73
C ILE A 143 1.81 -12.32 -10.37
N ILE A 144 2.06 -12.12 -9.08
CA ILE A 144 3.08 -11.22 -8.56
C ILE A 144 4.40 -11.98 -8.44
N SER A 145 5.43 -11.47 -9.08
CA SER A 145 6.75 -12.10 -9.11
C SER A 145 7.69 -11.60 -8.01
N GLY A 146 7.39 -10.45 -7.41
CA GLY A 146 8.18 -9.89 -6.31
C GLY A 146 7.58 -8.61 -5.74
N PHE A 147 8.10 -8.19 -4.59
CA PHE A 147 7.66 -6.94 -3.98
C PHE A 147 8.78 -6.21 -3.21
N ALA A 148 8.57 -4.92 -3.00
CA ALA A 148 9.32 -4.11 -2.06
C ALA A 148 8.37 -3.44 -1.07
N ASP A 149 8.57 -3.75 0.20
CA ASP A 149 7.82 -3.20 1.32
C ASP A 149 8.72 -2.22 2.09
N HIS A 150 8.42 -0.93 1.95
CA HIS A 150 9.06 0.13 2.69
C HIS A 150 8.24 0.47 3.92
N PHE A 151 8.71 0.03 5.09
CA PHE A 151 8.08 0.30 6.38
C PHE A 151 6.55 0.12 6.36
N GLY A 152 6.08 -1.00 5.79
CA GLY A 152 4.67 -1.37 5.74
C GLY A 152 4.09 -1.70 7.10
N ASP A 153 2.77 -1.52 7.21
CA ASP A 153 2.04 -1.76 8.45
C ASP A 153 2.22 -3.21 8.92
N SER A 154 2.82 -3.39 10.09
CA SER A 154 3.17 -4.70 10.65
C SER A 154 3.34 -4.60 12.17
N CYS A 155 3.02 -5.65 12.94
CA CYS A 155 2.84 -5.59 14.40
C CYS A 155 1.80 -4.53 14.79
N PHE A 156 0.57 -4.73 14.36
CA PHE A 156 -0.54 -3.78 14.46
C PHE A 156 -0.78 -3.22 15.85
N GLU A 157 -0.42 -3.97 16.91
CA GLU A 157 -0.52 -3.50 18.29
C GLU A 157 0.35 -2.27 18.58
N TYR A 158 1.50 -2.11 17.92
CA TYR A 158 2.37 -0.93 18.07
C TYR A 158 1.96 0.22 17.17
N VAL A 159 1.34 -0.09 16.03
CA VAL A 159 0.95 0.89 15.02
C VAL A 159 -0.39 1.54 15.36
N TYR A 160 -1.42 0.72 15.67
CA TYR A 160 -2.81 1.21 15.73
C TYR A 160 -3.36 1.38 17.14
N ILE A 161 -2.96 0.54 18.13
CA ILE A 161 -3.48 0.70 19.51
C ILE A 161 -3.18 2.08 20.09
N PRO A 162 -1.98 2.67 19.92
CA PRO A 162 -1.69 4.03 20.38
C PRO A 162 -2.60 5.11 19.78
N ASP A 163 -3.12 4.89 18.58
CA ASP A 163 -3.97 5.84 17.87
C ASP A 163 -5.44 5.77 18.28
N ILE A 164 -5.89 4.69 18.93
CA ILE A 164 -7.28 4.53 19.39
C ILE A 164 -7.73 5.63 20.34
N PRO A 165 -6.99 5.95 21.43
CA PRO A 165 -7.38 7.05 22.34
C PRO A 165 -7.38 8.42 21.65
N VAL A 166 -6.45 8.65 20.72
CA VAL A 166 -6.38 9.89 19.93
C VAL A 166 -7.61 10.00 19.04
N THR A 167 -7.95 8.93 18.33
CA THR A 167 -9.13 8.84 17.49
C THR A 167 -10.42 9.05 18.27
N TYR A 168 -10.55 8.41 19.43
CA TYR A 168 -11.72 8.59 20.29
C TYR A 168 -11.92 10.06 20.66
N LYS A 169 -10.86 10.75 21.09
CA LYS A 169 -10.92 12.19 21.42
C LYS A 169 -11.28 13.04 20.21
N GLU A 170 -10.66 12.76 19.06
CA GLU A 170 -10.92 13.51 17.82
C GLU A 170 -12.36 13.36 17.34
N LEU A 171 -12.95 12.18 17.52
CA LEU A 171 -14.32 11.86 17.12
C LEU A 171 -15.37 12.11 18.21
N TYR A 172 -14.97 12.59 19.40
CA TYR A 172 -15.89 12.79 20.52
C TYR A 172 -17.03 13.73 20.15
N ASN A 173 -18.28 13.29 20.34
CA ASN A 173 -19.51 14.00 19.98
C ASN A 173 -19.62 14.44 18.50
N LYS A 174 -18.84 13.84 17.59
CA LYS A 174 -18.92 14.11 16.14
C LYS A 174 -19.64 12.98 15.42
N ASN A 175 -20.41 13.30 14.38
CA ASN A 175 -20.85 12.31 13.40
C ASN A 175 -19.67 11.95 12.49
N ILE A 176 -19.42 10.67 12.27
CA ILE A 176 -18.23 10.20 11.49
C ILE A 176 -18.38 10.56 10.01
N ASN A 177 -19.58 10.45 9.44
CA ASN A 177 -19.79 10.80 8.03
C ASN A 177 -19.55 12.31 7.79
N ASP A 178 -20.06 13.17 8.70
CA ASP A 178 -19.80 14.61 8.61
C ASP A 178 -18.32 14.92 8.79
N TYR A 179 -17.63 14.22 9.70
CA TYR A 179 -16.19 14.34 9.89
C TYR A 179 -15.43 13.96 8.62
N LEU A 180 -15.76 12.85 7.98
CA LEU A 180 -15.13 12.42 6.73
C LEU A 180 -15.36 13.43 5.59
N ILE A 181 -16.58 13.97 5.47
CA ILE A 181 -16.90 15.00 4.47
C ILE A 181 -16.11 16.29 4.73
N GLU A 182 -15.95 16.70 5.99
CA GLU A 182 -15.15 17.87 6.35
C GLU A 182 -13.69 17.65 5.98
N LYS A 183 -13.11 16.49 6.36
CA LYS A 183 -11.68 16.22 6.16
C LYS A 183 -11.33 15.96 4.70
N SER A 184 -12.26 15.41 3.89
CA SER A 184 -12.03 15.20 2.45
C SER A 184 -11.83 16.52 1.66
N LYS A 185 -12.16 17.66 2.24
CA LYS A 185 -12.01 19.00 1.63
C LYS A 185 -10.78 19.76 2.14
N LYS A 186 -10.00 19.15 3.03
CA LYS A 186 -8.88 19.79 3.73
C LYS A 186 -7.56 19.33 3.15
N ASP A 187 -6.73 20.27 2.72
CA ASP A 187 -5.40 19.96 2.19
C ASP A 187 -4.39 19.66 3.32
N ASP A 188 -4.48 20.39 4.44
CA ASP A 188 -3.57 20.25 5.58
C ASP A 188 -4.30 19.62 6.78
N LEU A 189 -4.04 18.35 7.02
CA LEU A 189 -4.55 17.60 8.17
C LEU A 189 -3.56 17.68 9.34
N THR A 190 -4.07 17.84 10.55
CA THR A 190 -3.27 17.72 11.77
C THR A 190 -2.89 16.26 12.02
N ASP A 191 -1.86 16.00 12.84
CA ASP A 191 -1.45 14.63 13.20
C ASP A 191 -2.61 13.84 13.82
N ASN A 192 -3.41 14.44 14.70
CA ASN A 192 -4.57 13.79 15.29
C ASN A 192 -5.65 13.44 14.26
N GLU A 193 -5.89 14.31 13.29
CA GLU A 193 -6.82 14.04 12.19
C GLU A 193 -6.34 12.91 11.30
N ILE A 194 -5.03 12.86 11.00
CA ILE A 194 -4.40 11.77 10.25
C ILE A 194 -4.59 10.44 10.99
N ARG A 195 -4.31 10.39 12.29
CA ARG A 195 -4.49 9.20 13.13
C ARG A 195 -5.94 8.74 13.17
N ALA A 196 -6.88 9.68 13.30
CA ALA A 196 -8.31 9.36 13.30
C ALA A 196 -8.79 8.81 11.95
N LEU A 197 -8.38 9.44 10.83
CA LEU A 197 -8.69 8.96 9.48
C LEU A 197 -8.08 7.58 9.21
N ASN A 198 -6.87 7.35 9.72
CA ASN A 198 -6.21 6.06 9.62
C ASN A 198 -7.03 4.96 10.32
N ILE A 199 -7.43 5.15 11.59
CA ILE A 199 -8.26 4.16 12.32
C ILE A 199 -9.63 3.96 11.66
N ILE A 200 -10.27 5.01 11.15
CA ILE A 200 -11.54 4.90 10.41
C ILE A 200 -11.33 4.07 9.15
N GLY A 201 -10.32 4.39 8.35
CA GLY A 201 -10.00 3.68 7.12
C GLY A 201 -9.66 2.21 7.37
N MET A 202 -8.80 1.92 8.37
CA MET A 202 -8.47 0.55 8.77
C MET A 202 -9.72 -0.23 9.21
N SER A 203 -10.65 0.43 9.93
CA SER A 203 -11.93 -0.19 10.31
C SER A 203 -12.74 -0.60 9.09
N ALA A 204 -12.79 0.24 8.07
CA ALA A 204 -13.50 -0.06 6.82
C ALA A 204 -12.88 -1.25 6.06
N PHE A 205 -11.56 -1.41 6.12
CA PHE A 205 -10.89 -2.54 5.47
C PHE A 205 -10.91 -3.82 6.31
N TYR A 206 -10.74 -3.74 7.63
CA TYR A 206 -10.49 -4.92 8.46
C TYR A 206 -11.69 -5.41 9.27
N SER A 207 -12.70 -4.57 9.48
CA SER A 207 -13.85 -4.89 10.32
C SER A 207 -15.21 -4.51 9.67
N TYR A 208 -15.34 -4.84 8.36
CA TYR A 208 -16.62 -4.69 7.67
C TYR A 208 -17.76 -5.33 8.45
N ASN A 209 -18.90 -4.61 8.54
CA ASN A 209 -20.13 -5.05 9.16
C ASN A 209 -21.32 -4.44 8.39
N GLU A 210 -22.06 -5.26 7.66
CA GLU A 210 -23.21 -4.82 6.86
C GLU A 210 -24.36 -4.21 7.68
N ASN A 211 -24.44 -4.60 8.97
CA ASN A 211 -25.49 -4.14 9.90
C ASN A 211 -25.11 -2.82 10.60
N SER A 212 -23.87 -2.39 10.50
CA SER A 212 -23.44 -1.09 11.02
C SER A 212 -23.86 0.04 10.09
N GLU A 213 -24.26 1.19 10.66
CA GLU A 213 -24.55 2.41 9.91
C GLU A 213 -23.36 2.86 9.05
N LEU A 214 -22.14 2.69 9.54
CA LEU A 214 -20.89 3.02 8.85
C LEU A 214 -20.42 1.91 7.90
N LYS A 215 -21.11 0.75 7.85
CA LYS A 215 -20.67 -0.48 7.18
C LYS A 215 -19.39 -1.10 7.75
N PHE A 216 -18.91 -0.64 8.89
CA PHE A 216 -17.80 -1.23 9.63
C PHE A 216 -17.92 -0.97 11.13
N ASP A 217 -17.15 -1.71 11.93
CA ASP A 217 -17.04 -1.53 13.37
C ASP A 217 -15.70 -0.90 13.73
N LEU A 218 -15.74 0.11 14.61
CA LEU A 218 -14.53 0.67 15.22
C LEU A 218 -13.98 -0.29 16.30
N PRO A 219 -12.64 -0.31 16.51
CA PRO A 219 -12.02 -1.15 17.55
C PRO A 219 -12.23 -0.60 18.98
N PHE A 220 -13.18 0.32 19.16
CA PHE A 220 -13.57 0.91 20.45
C PHE A 220 -15.04 1.31 20.48
N GLU A 221 -15.62 1.39 21.67
CA GLU A 221 -16.99 1.86 21.88
C GLU A 221 -17.07 3.39 21.70
N ARG A 222 -18.10 3.85 21.01
CA ARG A 222 -18.28 5.28 20.67
C ARG A 222 -18.63 6.15 21.87
N ASP A 223 -19.29 5.60 22.89
CA ASP A 223 -19.74 6.30 24.08
C ASP A 223 -18.69 6.37 25.19
N THR A 224 -17.87 5.33 25.34
CA THR A 224 -16.92 5.18 26.42
C THR A 224 -15.45 5.20 26.01
N GLY A 225 -15.16 4.95 24.72
CA GLY A 225 -13.80 4.73 24.24
C GLY A 225 -13.22 3.36 24.61
N SER A 226 -14.02 2.48 25.23
CA SER A 226 -13.57 1.16 25.66
C SER A 226 -13.15 0.31 24.47
N PHE A 227 -11.97 -0.33 24.58
CA PHE A 227 -11.42 -1.19 23.54
C PHE A 227 -12.29 -2.42 23.27
N LYS A 228 -12.43 -2.82 22.00
CA LYS A 228 -13.23 -3.96 21.54
C LYS A 228 -12.33 -5.10 21.07
N PRO A 229 -11.99 -6.08 21.92
CA PRO A 229 -11.08 -7.17 21.57
C PRO A 229 -11.59 -8.05 20.43
N ASP A 230 -12.90 -8.22 20.29
CA ASP A 230 -13.53 -8.99 19.22
C ASP A 230 -13.32 -8.35 17.83
N ILE A 231 -13.42 -7.02 17.75
CA ILE A 231 -13.13 -6.27 16.54
C ILE A 231 -11.63 -6.27 16.25
N TRP A 232 -10.80 -6.06 17.28
CA TRP A 232 -9.34 -6.14 17.15
C TRP A 232 -8.87 -7.50 16.62
N ASN A 233 -9.50 -8.59 17.04
CA ASN A 233 -9.19 -9.93 16.54
C ASN A 233 -9.51 -10.13 15.05
N LYS A 234 -10.38 -9.29 14.45
CA LYS A 234 -10.57 -9.27 12.99
C LYS A 234 -9.36 -8.62 12.32
N TRP A 235 -8.84 -7.52 12.87
CA TRP A 235 -7.68 -6.76 12.34
C TRP A 235 -6.40 -7.60 12.36
N ILE A 236 -6.10 -8.27 13.47
CA ILE A 236 -4.88 -9.07 13.67
C ILE A 236 -4.69 -10.15 12.61
N LYS A 237 -5.76 -10.61 11.97
CA LYS A 237 -5.67 -11.59 10.88
C LYS A 237 -4.92 -11.05 9.65
N TYR A 238 -4.90 -9.73 9.48
CA TYR A 238 -4.22 -9.07 8.38
C TYR A 238 -2.77 -8.68 8.71
N ASP A 239 -2.36 -8.73 9.96
CA ASP A 239 -1.01 -8.32 10.38
C ASP A 239 0.09 -9.20 9.75
N PRO A 240 0.97 -8.63 8.91
CA PRO A 240 2.04 -9.39 8.26
C PRO A 240 2.96 -10.11 9.23
N ALA A 241 3.32 -9.47 10.36
CA ALA A 241 4.16 -10.10 11.38
C ALA A 241 3.49 -11.28 12.08
N LYS A 242 2.16 -11.36 12.11
CA LYS A 242 1.42 -12.49 12.68
C LYS A 242 1.19 -13.59 11.64
N ASN A 243 0.84 -13.22 10.41
CA ASN A 243 0.35 -14.16 9.40
C ASN A 243 1.44 -14.72 8.47
N VAL A 244 2.65 -14.16 8.43
CA VAL A 244 3.75 -14.58 7.53
C VAL A 244 4.02 -16.08 7.54
N VAL A 245 3.85 -16.73 8.69
CA VAL A 245 4.07 -18.20 8.82
C VAL A 245 3.07 -19.02 8.01
N ASN A 246 1.92 -18.46 7.67
CA ASN A 246 0.91 -19.11 6.85
C ASN A 246 1.23 -19.02 5.35
N TYR A 247 2.14 -18.13 4.96
CA TYR A 247 2.47 -17.81 3.56
C TYR A 247 3.89 -18.21 3.14
N ILE A 248 4.58 -19.03 3.93
CA ILE A 248 5.97 -19.46 3.65
C ILE A 248 6.13 -20.01 2.23
N ASN A 249 5.23 -20.91 1.81
CA ASN A 249 5.30 -21.52 0.48
C ASN A 249 5.04 -20.49 -0.64
N ASN A 250 4.19 -19.50 -0.41
CA ASN A 250 3.89 -18.44 -1.37
C ASN A 250 5.09 -17.49 -1.49
N LEU A 251 5.66 -17.08 -0.37
CA LEU A 251 6.86 -16.23 -0.34
C LEU A 251 8.06 -16.89 -1.04
N LYS A 252 8.23 -18.20 -0.90
CA LYS A 252 9.30 -18.95 -1.58
C LYS A 252 9.14 -19.05 -3.11
N LYS A 253 7.97 -18.76 -3.65
CA LYS A 253 7.77 -18.67 -5.12
C LYS A 253 8.24 -17.35 -5.71
N LEU A 254 8.35 -16.30 -4.88
CA LEU A 254 8.69 -14.97 -5.34
C LEU A 254 10.16 -14.86 -5.73
N LYS A 255 10.44 -14.18 -6.83
CA LYS A 255 11.80 -13.93 -7.32
C LYS A 255 12.52 -12.83 -6.55
N ALA A 256 11.77 -11.87 -6.00
CA ALA A 256 12.34 -10.69 -5.35
C ALA A 256 11.50 -10.28 -4.13
N ILE A 257 12.15 -10.17 -2.99
CA ILE A 257 11.57 -9.62 -1.77
C ILE A 257 12.55 -8.60 -1.19
N TYR A 258 12.09 -7.37 -1.04
CA TYR A 258 12.86 -6.28 -0.45
C TYR A 258 12.05 -5.67 0.70
N LEU A 259 12.69 -5.52 1.84
CA LEU A 259 12.13 -4.90 3.04
C LEU A 259 13.07 -3.81 3.53
N ASP A 260 12.57 -2.65 3.90
CA ASP A 260 13.37 -1.67 4.64
C ASP A 260 12.55 -0.85 5.64
N VAL A 261 13.24 -0.24 6.60
CA VAL A 261 12.60 0.58 7.62
C VAL A 261 13.57 1.61 8.21
N GLY A 262 13.04 2.78 8.55
CA GLY A 262 13.77 3.78 9.33
C GLY A 262 13.77 3.42 10.83
N ILE A 263 14.96 3.45 11.46
CA ILE A 263 15.09 3.14 12.90
C ILE A 263 14.48 4.23 13.81
N GLU A 264 14.17 5.39 13.26
CA GLU A 264 13.55 6.53 13.95
C GLU A 264 12.07 6.69 13.55
N ASP A 265 11.43 5.62 13.02
CA ASP A 265 10.05 5.65 12.54
C ASP A 265 9.06 6.00 13.65
N GLU A 266 8.29 7.07 13.46
CA GLU A 266 7.39 7.68 14.45
C GLU A 266 6.15 6.82 14.74
N TYR A 267 5.84 5.86 13.86
CA TYR A 267 4.75 4.89 14.03
C TYR A 267 5.24 3.53 14.54
N SER A 268 6.51 3.45 14.96
CA SER A 268 7.12 2.21 15.48
C SER A 268 7.15 1.04 14.49
N LEU A 269 7.08 1.31 13.19
CA LEU A 269 7.08 0.29 12.14
C LEU A 269 8.38 -0.52 12.09
N PHE A 270 9.49 0.04 12.62
CA PHE A 270 10.75 -0.70 12.73
C PHE A 270 10.62 -1.98 13.58
N ILE A 271 9.73 -2.01 14.58
CA ILE A 271 9.45 -3.20 15.39
C ILE A 271 8.78 -4.27 14.52
N GLY A 272 7.78 -3.85 13.74
CA GLY A 272 7.03 -4.73 12.86
C GLY A 272 7.89 -5.31 11.75
N MET A 273 8.64 -4.46 11.05
CA MET A 273 9.52 -4.87 9.95
C MET A 273 10.66 -5.77 10.44
N GLY A 274 11.29 -5.45 11.58
CA GLY A 274 12.30 -6.31 12.20
C GLY A 274 11.73 -7.67 12.62
N THR A 275 10.49 -7.70 13.13
CA THR A 275 9.79 -8.96 13.48
C THR A 275 9.48 -9.78 12.23
N LEU A 276 8.99 -9.15 11.16
CA LEU A 276 8.71 -9.78 9.89
C LEU A 276 9.99 -10.37 9.28
N HIS A 277 11.06 -9.57 9.18
CA HIS A 277 12.38 -9.99 8.74
C HIS A 277 12.85 -11.24 9.49
N LYS A 278 12.86 -11.22 10.83
CA LYS A 278 13.33 -12.37 11.63
C LYS A 278 12.50 -13.63 11.44
N LYS A 279 11.19 -13.50 11.23
CA LYS A 279 10.33 -14.63 10.92
C LYS A 279 10.60 -15.19 9.53
N MET A 280 10.83 -14.33 8.53
CA MET A 280 11.21 -14.76 7.18
C MET A 280 12.56 -15.46 7.17
N GLU A 281 13.58 -14.88 7.82
CA GLU A 281 14.92 -15.48 7.99
C GLU A 281 14.84 -16.88 8.62
N LYS A 282 14.11 -17.02 9.75
CA LYS A 282 13.91 -18.30 10.46
C LYS A 282 13.27 -19.37 9.58
N ASN A 283 12.46 -18.99 8.61
CA ASN A 283 11.74 -19.91 7.71
C ASN A 283 12.44 -20.11 6.36
N GLY A 284 13.68 -19.61 6.22
CA GLY A 284 14.48 -19.75 5.01
C GLY A 284 13.84 -19.07 3.79
N ILE A 285 13.24 -17.91 3.98
CA ILE A 285 12.72 -17.06 2.90
C ILE A 285 13.82 -16.09 2.51
N GLU A 286 14.31 -16.21 1.28
CA GLU A 286 15.32 -15.30 0.76
C GLU A 286 14.73 -13.90 0.55
N HIS A 287 15.35 -12.88 1.13
CA HIS A 287 14.94 -11.49 1.00
C HIS A 287 16.08 -10.54 1.33
N LYS A 288 16.03 -9.33 0.80
CA LYS A 288 16.90 -8.23 1.19
C LYS A 288 16.21 -7.42 2.30
N TYR A 289 16.91 -7.16 3.40
CA TYR A 289 16.42 -6.32 4.50
C TYR A 289 17.43 -5.21 4.80
N GLU A 290 16.95 -3.98 4.96
CA GLU A 290 17.78 -2.83 5.28
C GLU A 290 17.15 -1.98 6.40
N GLU A 291 17.96 -1.62 7.37
CA GLU A 291 17.63 -0.56 8.33
C GLU A 291 18.37 0.72 7.94
N PHE A 292 17.69 1.85 7.96
CA PHE A 292 18.31 3.12 7.66
C PHE A 292 18.06 4.15 8.77
N LYS A 293 18.95 5.13 8.88
CA LYS A 293 18.76 6.27 9.78
C LYS A 293 17.72 7.22 9.18
N GLY A 294 16.57 7.35 9.84
CA GLY A 294 15.48 8.24 9.43
C GLY A 294 14.14 7.78 10.00
N GLY A 295 13.14 8.63 9.87
CA GLY A 295 11.76 8.39 10.30
C GLY A 295 10.84 7.92 9.16
N HIS A 296 9.52 8.07 9.37
CA HIS A 296 8.49 7.62 8.42
C HIS A 296 8.38 8.51 7.17
N PHE A 297 8.68 9.78 7.29
CA PHE A 297 8.43 10.77 6.25
C PHE A 297 9.67 11.08 5.40
N TYR A 298 9.44 11.67 4.20
CA TYR A 298 10.47 12.14 3.27
C TYR A 298 11.40 11.09 2.66
N ASN A 299 11.03 9.81 2.70
CA ASN A 299 11.84 8.66 2.31
C ASN A 299 11.62 8.18 0.86
N THR A 300 11.13 9.03 -0.04
CA THR A 300 10.92 8.63 -1.46
C THR A 300 12.22 8.20 -2.14
N THR A 301 13.37 8.67 -1.64
CA THR A 301 14.70 8.25 -2.10
C THR A 301 15.01 6.77 -1.84
N ARG A 302 14.27 6.09 -0.93
CA ARG A 302 14.42 4.64 -0.72
C ARG A 302 14.04 3.83 -1.95
N TYR A 303 13.21 4.36 -2.80
CA TYR A 303 12.93 3.76 -4.12
C TYR A 303 14.16 3.68 -5.04
N GLU A 304 15.23 4.45 -4.77
CA GLU A 304 16.50 4.33 -5.51
C GLU A 304 17.20 2.99 -5.25
N GLU A 305 16.91 2.32 -4.13
CA GLU A 305 17.45 1.01 -3.77
C GLU A 305 16.55 -0.12 -4.25
N SER A 306 15.25 -0.03 -3.98
CA SER A 306 14.33 -1.14 -4.22
C SER A 306 13.94 -1.31 -5.69
N ILE A 307 13.75 -0.23 -6.46
CA ILE A 307 13.35 -0.32 -7.87
C ILE A 307 14.42 -1.03 -8.71
N PRO A 308 15.72 -0.65 -8.66
CA PRO A 308 16.76 -1.39 -9.39
C PRO A 308 16.87 -2.86 -8.97
N PHE A 309 16.75 -3.15 -7.66
CA PHE A 309 16.73 -4.52 -7.14
C PHE A 309 15.58 -5.35 -7.74
N LEU A 310 14.35 -4.81 -7.73
CA LEU A 310 13.20 -5.49 -8.35
C LEU A 310 13.42 -5.71 -9.85
N ILE A 311 13.89 -4.68 -10.58
CA ILE A 311 14.11 -4.79 -12.02
C ILE A 311 15.15 -5.87 -12.33
N GLU A 312 16.27 -5.91 -11.59
CA GLU A 312 17.30 -6.91 -11.78
C GLU A 312 16.74 -8.32 -11.63
N LYS A 313 16.08 -8.60 -10.52
CA LYS A 313 15.52 -9.91 -10.19
C LYS A 313 14.35 -10.34 -11.09
N LEU A 314 13.54 -9.40 -11.54
CA LEU A 314 12.39 -9.68 -12.39
C LEU A 314 12.75 -9.75 -13.89
N SER A 315 13.95 -9.33 -14.27
CA SER A 315 14.46 -9.47 -15.64
C SER A 315 15.14 -10.80 -15.89
N GLU A 316 15.44 -11.56 -14.84
CA GLU A 316 15.91 -12.93 -14.89
C GLU A 316 14.74 -13.89 -15.22
#